data_bcd2628678930a0a138d0ee2411b2063
#
_entry.id   bcd2628678930a0a138d0ee2411b2063
#
_cell.length_a   1.000
_cell.length_b   1.000
_cell.length_c   1.000
_cell.angle_alpha   90.00
_cell.angle_beta   90.00
_cell.angle_gamma   90.00
#
_symmetry.space_group_name_H-M   'P 1'
#
loop_
_entity.id
_entity.type
_entity.pdbx_description
1 polymer ?
#
loop_
_entity_poly.entity_id
_entity_poly.type
_entity_poly.pdbx_seq_one_letter_code
_entity_poly.pdbx_strand_id
1 'polypeptide(L)'
;MSRILLKNAILPDGITCADLLIEGNRFAKIGTGLADDGAEVIECSRRYAVLPPFYNGHTHAAMAILRGYADDYDLFDWLSNYIWPMEEKMTEQDVYIGTKLAILEMIKSGTVFFNDMYWFQPGTIRAADEMGVRANVGIMVLSMGGADARTANQDLAEGKVPHSDRVQISMAPHAIYTVSGEKLKECADFARANGLPIQTHLSETKKEFDDCMAEHGMTPTAYLDKLGLLTENTTLAHAVWMTDDDLKIIADRGSVLVHNPVSNCRLGSGTFRFAEAEKAGCRIIIGTDGNSSNNNLSMFEEMKVATLLAKNRTGDPKVMPAVTAWEMATTRAAAAFGIDCGIAEGKIADCMLVDLDHHAMLPNYHLVSNLVYSADPSCIDTVICNGKILMRNRYVPGEEAIIAEAKDTAADLLKR
;
A
#
# COMPACT_ATOMS: atom_id res chain seq x y z
N MET A 1 11.66 -4.15 -27.75
CA MET A 1 11.34 -3.58 -26.41
C MET A 1 10.36 -2.46 -26.62
N SER A 2 9.37 -2.30 -25.73
CA SER A 2 8.46 -1.17 -25.77
C SER A 2 9.24 0.13 -25.56
N ARG A 3 8.89 1.16 -26.32
CA ARG A 3 9.46 2.51 -26.17
C ARG A 3 8.30 3.50 -26.03
N ILE A 4 8.35 4.35 -25.02
CA ILE A 4 7.35 5.40 -24.77
C ILE A 4 8.11 6.71 -24.62
N LEU A 5 7.63 7.74 -25.30
CA LEU A 5 8.16 9.10 -25.18
C LEU A 5 7.10 10.03 -24.61
N LEU A 6 7.31 10.50 -23.38
CA LEU A 6 6.52 11.53 -22.76
C LEU A 6 7.11 12.87 -23.20
N LYS A 7 6.40 13.62 -24.05
CA LYS A 7 6.88 14.89 -24.61
C LYS A 7 6.34 16.09 -23.85
N ASN A 8 7.21 17.08 -23.65
CA ASN A 8 6.84 18.36 -23.02
C ASN A 8 6.17 18.20 -21.67
N ALA A 9 6.64 17.25 -20.85
CA ALA A 9 6.13 16.99 -19.50
C ALA A 9 6.74 17.95 -18.47
N ILE A 10 5.98 18.31 -17.44
CA ILE A 10 6.49 19.04 -16.28
C ILE A 10 7.12 18.03 -15.32
N LEU A 11 8.35 18.28 -14.89
CA LEU A 11 9.06 17.42 -13.91
C LEU A 11 8.53 17.63 -12.47
N PRO A 12 8.95 16.80 -11.50
CA PRO A 12 8.46 16.87 -10.12
C PRO A 12 8.71 18.20 -9.40
N ASP A 13 9.62 19.04 -9.89
CA ASP A 13 9.83 20.40 -9.36
C ASP A 13 8.66 21.35 -9.68
N GLY A 14 7.72 20.94 -10.53
CA GLY A 14 6.55 21.71 -10.94
C GLY A 14 6.83 22.85 -11.95
N ILE A 15 8.06 22.96 -12.45
CA ILE A 15 8.53 24.08 -13.28
C ILE A 15 9.24 23.61 -14.54
N THR A 16 10.19 22.69 -14.41
CA THR A 16 11.04 22.22 -15.50
C THR A 16 10.23 21.39 -16.50
N CYS A 17 10.31 21.76 -17.77
CA CYS A 17 9.69 21.01 -18.87
C CYS A 17 10.74 20.18 -19.58
N ALA A 18 10.49 18.89 -19.75
CA ALA A 18 11.38 17.96 -20.43
C ALA A 18 10.60 16.87 -21.18
N ASP A 19 11.31 16.20 -22.08
CA ASP A 19 10.89 14.94 -22.68
C ASP A 19 11.51 13.80 -21.88
N LEU A 20 10.75 12.70 -21.67
CA LEU A 20 11.24 11.50 -20.99
C LEU A 20 11.06 10.30 -21.91
N LEU A 21 12.17 9.66 -22.28
CA LEU A 21 12.16 8.42 -23.05
C LEU A 21 12.23 7.22 -22.09
N ILE A 22 11.25 6.35 -22.20
CA ILE A 22 11.21 5.06 -21.52
C ILE A 22 11.58 3.98 -22.53
N GLU A 23 12.56 3.13 -22.20
CA GLU A 23 12.94 1.95 -22.97
C GLU A 23 12.90 0.71 -22.08
N GLY A 24 12.11 -0.28 -22.49
CA GLY A 24 11.81 -1.42 -21.63
C GLY A 24 11.11 -0.97 -20.34
N ASN A 25 11.77 -1.16 -19.21
CA ASN A 25 11.20 -0.79 -17.89
C ASN A 25 11.95 0.35 -17.18
N ARG A 26 12.76 1.16 -17.92
CA ARG A 26 13.55 2.24 -17.31
C ARG A 26 13.40 3.57 -18.05
N PHE A 27 13.56 4.66 -17.33
CA PHE A 27 13.81 5.96 -17.93
C PHE A 27 15.20 5.94 -18.59
N ALA A 28 15.22 5.87 -19.92
CA ALA A 28 16.47 5.78 -20.67
C ALA A 28 17.13 7.15 -20.84
N LYS A 29 16.32 8.19 -21.05
CA LYS A 29 16.81 9.55 -21.25
C LYS A 29 15.80 10.60 -20.83
N ILE A 30 16.27 11.68 -20.20
CA ILE A 30 15.48 12.87 -19.85
C ILE A 30 16.19 14.08 -20.45
N GLY A 31 15.48 14.92 -21.22
CA GLY A 31 16.08 16.08 -21.89
C GLY A 31 15.04 16.84 -22.68
N THR A 32 15.48 17.69 -23.58
CA THR A 32 14.61 18.49 -24.46
C THR A 32 14.82 18.10 -25.92
N GLY A 33 13.72 18.07 -26.70
CA GLY A 33 13.78 17.81 -28.13
C GLY A 33 14.21 16.39 -28.47
N LEU A 34 13.84 15.39 -27.63
CA LEU A 34 14.13 13.99 -27.91
C LEU A 34 13.35 13.52 -29.16
N ALA A 35 14.04 12.80 -30.05
CA ALA A 35 13.42 12.19 -31.22
C ALA A 35 12.53 11.02 -30.79
N ASP A 36 11.40 10.83 -31.48
CA ASP A 36 10.48 9.72 -31.18
C ASP A 36 11.00 8.37 -31.65
N ASP A 37 11.74 8.35 -32.76
CA ASP A 37 12.41 7.14 -33.33
C ASP A 37 11.55 5.87 -33.23
N GLY A 38 10.23 5.98 -33.48
CA GLY A 38 9.27 4.89 -33.40
C GLY A 38 8.78 4.55 -31.99
N ALA A 39 8.99 5.41 -30.99
CA ALA A 39 8.36 5.29 -29.68
C ALA A 39 6.86 5.65 -29.73
N GLU A 40 6.07 5.07 -28.84
CA GLU A 40 4.71 5.53 -28.59
C GLU A 40 4.77 6.91 -27.91
N VAL A 41 4.26 7.96 -28.59
CA VAL A 41 4.34 9.33 -28.09
C VAL A 41 3.10 9.67 -27.25
N ILE A 42 3.35 10.18 -26.04
CA ILE A 42 2.34 10.82 -25.20
C ILE A 42 2.71 12.30 -25.10
N GLU A 43 1.92 13.15 -25.76
CA GLU A 43 2.11 14.59 -25.72
C GLU A 43 1.56 15.17 -24.43
N CYS A 44 2.43 15.67 -23.55
CA CYS A 44 2.06 16.26 -22.26
C CYS A 44 1.76 17.76 -22.33
N SER A 45 2.22 18.44 -23.40
CA SER A 45 1.94 19.86 -23.74
C SER A 45 2.10 20.84 -22.56
N ARG A 46 3.00 20.56 -21.61
CA ARG A 46 3.20 21.28 -20.33
C ARG A 46 1.95 21.28 -19.43
N ARG A 47 0.93 20.51 -19.77
CA ARG A 47 -0.29 20.34 -18.98
C ARG A 47 -0.13 19.25 -17.93
N TYR A 48 0.63 18.21 -18.24
CA TYR A 48 0.81 17.07 -17.33
C TYR A 48 2.16 17.11 -16.62
N ALA A 49 2.12 16.93 -15.29
CA ALA A 49 3.31 16.65 -14.51
C ALA A 49 3.58 15.15 -14.46
N VAL A 50 4.83 14.72 -14.73
CA VAL A 50 5.30 13.34 -14.53
C VAL A 50 5.81 13.21 -13.11
N LEU A 51 5.13 12.41 -12.30
CA LEU A 51 5.41 12.27 -10.88
C LEU A 51 5.65 10.79 -10.51
N PRO A 52 6.41 10.50 -9.42
CA PRO A 52 6.44 9.16 -8.84
C PRO A 52 5.02 8.71 -8.50
N PRO A 53 4.64 7.45 -8.75
CA PRO A 53 3.34 6.92 -8.39
C PRO A 53 3.31 6.59 -6.90
N PHE A 54 2.15 6.18 -6.39
CA PHE A 54 2.00 5.75 -5.01
C PHE A 54 2.37 4.28 -4.82
N TYR A 55 2.91 3.98 -3.62
CA TYR A 55 3.22 2.66 -3.12
C TYR A 55 2.50 2.45 -1.79
N ASN A 56 1.45 1.63 -1.81
CA ASN A 56 0.59 1.39 -0.66
C ASN A 56 1.25 0.42 0.32
N GLY A 57 1.59 0.90 1.52
CA GLY A 57 2.38 0.18 2.51
C GLY A 57 1.65 -0.97 3.21
N HIS A 58 0.31 -0.99 3.20
CA HIS A 58 -0.50 -2.04 3.82
C HIS A 58 -1.93 -2.06 3.27
N THR A 59 -2.41 -3.24 2.93
CA THR A 59 -3.79 -3.45 2.48
C THR A 59 -4.26 -4.90 2.69
N HIS A 60 -5.59 -5.08 2.61
CA HIS A 60 -6.29 -6.34 2.44
C HIS A 60 -7.09 -6.23 1.14
N ALA A 61 -6.40 -6.35 0.00
CA ALA A 61 -6.92 -5.93 -1.31
C ALA A 61 -8.26 -6.59 -1.69
N ALA A 62 -8.41 -7.90 -1.43
CA ALA A 62 -9.63 -8.61 -1.77
C ALA A 62 -10.88 -8.12 -1.01
N MET A 63 -10.71 -7.42 0.12
CA MET A 63 -11.83 -6.78 0.84
C MET A 63 -12.56 -5.70 0.03
N ALA A 64 -12.08 -5.36 -1.17
CA ALA A 64 -12.80 -4.45 -2.07
C ALA A 64 -14.24 -4.91 -2.37
N ILE A 65 -14.52 -6.23 -2.36
CA ILE A 65 -15.88 -6.77 -2.51
C ILE A 65 -16.73 -6.71 -1.24
N LEU A 66 -16.13 -6.36 -0.09
CA LEU A 66 -16.80 -6.16 1.21
C LEU A 66 -16.94 -4.69 1.59
N ARG A 67 -16.65 -3.77 0.69
CA ARG A 67 -16.77 -2.31 0.92
C ARG A 67 -18.15 -1.92 1.41
N GLY A 68 -18.23 -1.25 2.58
CA GLY A 68 -19.49 -0.81 3.18
C GLY A 68 -20.38 -1.95 3.71
N TYR A 69 -19.85 -3.17 3.84
CA TYR A 69 -20.60 -4.31 4.36
C TYR A 69 -20.90 -4.18 5.86
N ALA A 70 -19.95 -3.65 6.65
CA ALA A 70 -20.09 -3.50 8.09
C ALA A 70 -19.35 -2.24 8.55
N ASP A 71 -20.10 -1.22 8.95
CA ASP A 71 -19.59 0.07 9.40
C ASP A 71 -19.98 0.34 10.86
N ASP A 72 -19.21 1.21 11.53
CA ASP A 72 -19.48 1.74 12.87
C ASP A 72 -19.42 0.71 14.02
N TYR A 73 -18.47 -0.24 13.91
CA TYR A 73 -18.18 -1.22 14.98
C TYR A 73 -16.73 -1.05 15.48
N ASP A 74 -16.44 -1.48 16.73
CA ASP A 74 -15.07 -1.63 17.17
C ASP A 74 -14.39 -2.83 16.50
N LEU A 75 -13.03 -2.84 16.47
CA LEU A 75 -12.24 -3.82 15.71
C LEU A 75 -12.63 -5.27 16.02
N PHE A 76 -12.77 -5.64 17.30
CA PHE A 76 -12.99 -7.04 17.67
C PHE A 76 -14.41 -7.50 17.37
N ASP A 77 -15.42 -6.63 17.58
CA ASP A 77 -16.81 -6.89 17.19
C ASP A 77 -16.93 -6.99 15.65
N TRP A 78 -16.33 -6.03 14.95
CA TRP A 78 -16.29 -5.98 13.50
C TRP A 78 -15.67 -7.24 12.89
N LEU A 79 -14.49 -7.68 13.37
CA LEU A 79 -13.83 -8.90 12.89
C LEU A 79 -14.68 -10.14 13.17
N SER A 80 -15.10 -10.33 14.44
CA SER A 80 -15.70 -11.60 14.89
C SER A 80 -17.11 -11.83 14.37
N ASN A 81 -17.92 -10.77 14.26
CA ASN A 81 -19.34 -10.89 13.94
C ASN A 81 -19.67 -10.58 12.48
N TYR A 82 -18.76 -9.91 11.75
CA TYR A 82 -19.05 -9.49 10.37
C TYR A 82 -18.00 -9.97 9.38
N ILE A 83 -16.72 -9.69 9.58
CA ILE A 83 -15.71 -9.92 8.55
C ILE A 83 -15.32 -11.39 8.44
N TRP A 84 -14.88 -12.00 9.53
CA TRP A 84 -14.48 -13.42 9.50
C TRP A 84 -15.58 -14.35 9.02
N PRO A 85 -16.88 -14.22 9.44
CA PRO A 85 -17.96 -15.01 8.87
C PRO A 85 -18.17 -14.85 7.36
N MET A 86 -17.83 -13.68 6.80
CA MET A 86 -17.87 -13.49 5.34
C MET A 86 -16.63 -14.05 4.65
N GLU A 87 -15.45 -13.88 5.24
CA GLU A 87 -14.19 -14.41 4.71
C GLU A 87 -14.19 -15.94 4.67
N GLU A 88 -14.81 -16.62 5.65
CA GLU A 88 -14.96 -18.09 5.65
C GLU A 88 -15.72 -18.64 4.44
N LYS A 89 -16.56 -17.81 3.80
CA LYS A 89 -17.31 -18.18 2.59
C LYS A 89 -16.54 -17.91 1.31
N MET A 90 -15.46 -17.13 1.37
CA MET A 90 -14.69 -16.74 0.19
C MET A 90 -13.87 -17.92 -0.35
N THR A 91 -13.72 -17.92 -1.65
CA THR A 91 -12.88 -18.83 -2.43
C THR A 91 -11.70 -18.07 -3.04
N GLU A 92 -10.73 -18.80 -3.59
CA GLU A 92 -9.62 -18.18 -4.35
C GLU A 92 -10.12 -17.30 -5.50
N GLN A 93 -11.24 -17.70 -6.16
CA GLN A 93 -11.82 -16.91 -7.24
C GLN A 93 -12.42 -15.59 -6.73
N ASP A 94 -13.04 -15.58 -5.55
CA ASP A 94 -13.56 -14.36 -4.93
C ASP A 94 -12.41 -13.41 -4.57
N VAL A 95 -11.32 -13.95 -4.02
CA VAL A 95 -10.10 -13.17 -3.72
C VAL A 95 -9.48 -12.60 -4.99
N TYR A 96 -9.38 -13.39 -6.07
CA TYR A 96 -8.88 -12.90 -7.36
C TYR A 96 -9.73 -11.72 -7.88
N ILE A 97 -11.06 -11.85 -7.88
CA ILE A 97 -11.96 -10.80 -8.39
C ILE A 97 -11.92 -9.56 -7.48
N GLY A 98 -11.96 -9.76 -6.15
CA GLY A 98 -11.86 -8.65 -5.20
C GLY A 98 -10.54 -7.89 -5.33
N THR A 99 -9.45 -8.62 -5.51
CA THR A 99 -8.13 -8.01 -5.74
C THR A 99 -8.08 -7.25 -7.08
N LYS A 100 -8.69 -7.76 -8.16
CA LYS A 100 -8.79 -7.00 -9.42
C LYS A 100 -9.56 -5.69 -9.26
N LEU A 101 -10.65 -5.70 -8.49
CA LEU A 101 -11.40 -4.47 -8.18
C LEU A 101 -10.54 -3.49 -7.39
N ALA A 102 -9.80 -3.96 -6.38
CA ALA A 102 -8.87 -3.14 -5.62
C ALA A 102 -7.76 -2.55 -6.49
N ILE A 103 -7.14 -3.36 -7.35
CA ILE A 103 -6.08 -2.91 -8.27
C ILE A 103 -6.63 -1.88 -9.26
N LEU A 104 -7.86 -2.07 -9.77
CA LEU A 104 -8.50 -1.08 -10.64
C LEU A 104 -8.60 0.28 -9.93
N GLU A 105 -9.09 0.31 -8.69
CA GLU A 105 -9.17 1.53 -7.89
C GLU A 105 -7.79 2.12 -7.62
N MET A 106 -6.81 1.30 -7.27
CA MET A 106 -5.42 1.72 -7.04
C MET A 106 -4.80 2.33 -8.30
N ILE A 107 -4.93 1.71 -9.48
CA ILE A 107 -4.43 2.29 -10.74
C ILE A 107 -5.13 3.63 -11.02
N LYS A 108 -6.46 3.71 -10.87
CA LYS A 108 -7.23 4.95 -11.10
C LYS A 108 -6.88 6.07 -10.11
N SER A 109 -6.28 5.73 -8.98
CA SER A 109 -5.77 6.67 -7.97
C SER A 109 -4.23 6.83 -7.97
N GLY A 110 -3.51 6.27 -8.98
CA GLY A 110 -2.07 6.46 -9.15
C GLY A 110 -1.18 5.51 -8.35
N THR A 111 -1.74 4.47 -7.75
CA THR A 111 -1.00 3.46 -6.99
C THR A 111 -0.59 2.31 -7.89
N VAL A 112 0.71 1.93 -7.88
CA VAL A 112 1.27 0.86 -8.71
C VAL A 112 1.86 -0.30 -7.90
N PHE A 113 1.88 -0.17 -6.59
CA PHE A 113 2.36 -1.19 -5.66
C PHE A 113 1.46 -1.24 -4.44
N PHE A 114 1.23 -2.46 -3.94
CA PHE A 114 0.54 -2.67 -2.67
C PHE A 114 1.19 -3.81 -1.87
N ASN A 115 1.20 -3.65 -0.54
CA ASN A 115 1.65 -4.67 0.41
C ASN A 115 0.42 -5.34 0.98
N ASP A 116 0.16 -6.60 0.57
CA ASP A 116 -1.08 -7.31 0.84
C ASP A 116 -0.93 -8.39 1.92
N MET A 117 -1.90 -8.45 2.81
CA MET A 117 -2.05 -9.50 3.80
C MET A 117 -3.45 -10.09 3.67
N TYR A 118 -3.59 -11.21 2.94
CA TYR A 118 -4.90 -11.83 2.75
C TYR A 118 -4.82 -13.35 2.51
N TRP A 119 -5.98 -13.99 2.49
CA TRP A 119 -6.17 -15.40 2.17
C TRP A 119 -5.99 -15.67 0.68
N PHE A 120 -5.78 -16.95 0.29
CA PHE A 120 -5.73 -17.40 -1.11
C PHE A 120 -4.78 -16.56 -1.99
N GLN A 121 -3.54 -16.43 -1.54
CA GLN A 121 -2.51 -15.63 -2.21
C GLN A 121 -2.35 -15.90 -3.72
N PRO A 122 -2.55 -17.14 -4.25
CA PRO A 122 -2.53 -17.36 -5.70
C PRO A 122 -3.52 -16.46 -6.46
N GLY A 123 -4.70 -16.20 -5.89
CA GLY A 123 -5.67 -15.27 -6.46
C GLY A 123 -5.16 -13.84 -6.53
N THR A 124 -4.56 -13.34 -5.45
CA THR A 124 -3.93 -12.00 -5.40
C THR A 124 -2.76 -11.89 -6.39
N ILE A 125 -1.87 -12.89 -6.43
CA ILE A 125 -0.72 -12.93 -7.34
C ILE A 125 -1.17 -12.88 -8.79
N ARG A 126 -2.14 -13.72 -9.16
CA ARG A 126 -2.70 -13.76 -10.51
C ARG A 126 -3.28 -12.41 -10.92
N ALA A 127 -4.04 -11.76 -10.04
CA ALA A 127 -4.62 -10.44 -10.30
C ALA A 127 -3.52 -9.37 -10.51
N ALA A 128 -2.49 -9.35 -9.66
CA ALA A 128 -1.39 -8.40 -9.77
C ALA A 128 -0.59 -8.59 -11.07
N ASP A 129 -0.30 -9.84 -11.44
CA ASP A 129 0.44 -10.16 -12.66
C ASP A 129 -0.35 -9.81 -13.93
N GLU A 130 -1.63 -10.15 -13.98
CA GLU A 130 -2.50 -9.85 -15.13
C GLU A 130 -2.69 -8.34 -15.33
N MET A 131 -2.92 -7.59 -14.23
CA MET A 131 -3.13 -6.14 -14.30
C MET A 131 -1.83 -5.33 -14.37
N GLY A 132 -0.67 -5.96 -14.20
CA GLY A 132 0.63 -5.37 -14.45
C GLY A 132 1.19 -4.49 -13.34
N VAL A 133 0.59 -4.49 -12.15
CA VAL A 133 1.07 -3.77 -10.98
C VAL A 133 2.15 -4.56 -10.23
N ARG A 134 2.79 -3.94 -9.25
CA ARG A 134 3.68 -4.59 -8.29
C ARG A 134 2.92 -4.95 -7.03
N ALA A 135 3.32 -6.02 -6.36
CA ALA A 135 2.77 -6.40 -5.07
C ALA A 135 3.84 -7.03 -4.16
N ASN A 136 3.68 -6.90 -2.86
CA ASN A 136 4.28 -7.79 -1.87
C ASN A 136 3.14 -8.61 -1.26
N VAL A 137 3.16 -9.93 -1.44
CA VAL A 137 2.07 -10.82 -1.03
C VAL A 137 2.51 -11.65 0.15
N GLY A 138 1.76 -11.55 1.24
CA GLY A 138 2.09 -12.20 2.49
C GLY A 138 1.66 -13.66 2.58
N ILE A 139 2.56 -14.55 2.97
CA ILE A 139 2.20 -15.90 3.47
C ILE A 139 1.49 -15.66 4.80
N MET A 140 0.16 -15.58 4.75
CA MET A 140 -0.66 -15.20 5.90
C MET A 140 -0.70 -16.31 6.94
N VAL A 141 -0.40 -15.97 8.20
CA VAL A 141 -0.49 -16.90 9.33
C VAL A 141 -1.50 -16.37 10.33
N LEU A 142 -2.54 -17.16 10.54
CA LEU A 142 -3.62 -16.93 11.48
C LEU A 142 -4.04 -18.26 12.08
N SER A 143 -4.47 -18.28 13.34
CA SER A 143 -4.92 -19.50 14.02
C SER A 143 -6.22 -20.08 13.43
N MET A 144 -6.93 -19.26 12.64
CA MET A 144 -8.14 -19.60 11.89
C MET A 144 -7.80 -19.89 10.41
N GLY A 145 -8.79 -20.25 9.64
CA GLY A 145 -8.68 -20.49 8.20
C GLY A 145 -9.01 -21.93 7.79
N GLY A 146 -9.71 -22.07 6.66
CA GLY A 146 -10.11 -23.35 6.08
C GLY A 146 -8.93 -24.17 5.53
N ALA A 147 -9.18 -25.40 5.14
CA ALA A 147 -8.15 -26.30 4.60
C ALA A 147 -7.53 -25.75 3.31
N ASP A 148 -8.34 -25.17 2.42
CA ASP A 148 -7.89 -24.65 1.13
C ASP A 148 -7.00 -23.41 1.29
N ALA A 149 -7.33 -22.50 2.24
CA ALA A 149 -6.49 -21.36 2.56
C ALA A 149 -5.13 -21.77 3.16
N ARG A 150 -5.10 -22.82 3.99
CA ARG A 150 -3.83 -23.39 4.50
C ARG A 150 -3.00 -24.02 3.40
N THR A 151 -3.63 -24.70 2.44
CA THR A 151 -2.95 -25.28 1.27
C THR A 151 -2.33 -24.17 0.40
N ALA A 152 -3.07 -23.09 0.14
CA ALA A 152 -2.56 -21.93 -0.60
C ALA A 152 -1.32 -21.32 0.06
N ASN A 153 -1.34 -21.13 1.38
CA ASN A 153 -0.18 -20.69 2.15
C ASN A 153 1.03 -21.63 2.01
N GLN A 154 0.80 -22.94 2.12
CA GLN A 154 1.86 -23.92 2.01
C GLN A 154 2.46 -23.93 0.60
N ASP A 155 1.65 -23.91 -0.44
CA ASP A 155 2.13 -23.88 -1.83
C ASP A 155 2.93 -22.61 -2.13
N LEU A 156 2.55 -21.46 -1.58
CA LEU A 156 3.33 -20.24 -1.69
C LEU A 156 4.66 -20.36 -0.94
N ALA A 157 4.64 -20.86 0.30
CA ALA A 157 5.85 -21.03 1.11
C ALA A 157 6.85 -22.02 0.50
N GLU A 158 6.35 -23.02 -0.24
CA GLU A 158 7.16 -24.01 -0.96
C GLU A 158 7.58 -23.54 -2.37
N GLY A 159 7.25 -22.31 -2.76
CA GLY A 159 7.60 -21.75 -4.06
C GLY A 159 6.88 -22.38 -5.25
N LYS A 160 5.74 -23.00 -5.04
CA LYS A 160 4.94 -23.65 -6.08
C LYS A 160 4.04 -22.72 -6.86
N VAL A 161 3.81 -21.48 -6.34
CA VAL A 161 2.98 -20.46 -6.99
C VAL A 161 3.85 -19.62 -7.91
N PRO A 162 3.69 -19.74 -9.23
CA PRO A 162 4.47 -18.94 -10.18
C PRO A 162 4.04 -17.47 -10.11
N HIS A 163 5.01 -16.57 -10.22
CA HIS A 163 4.78 -15.12 -10.24
C HIS A 163 5.89 -14.40 -11.00
N SER A 164 5.59 -13.18 -11.45
CA SER A 164 6.58 -12.32 -12.11
C SER A 164 7.54 -11.68 -11.10
N ASP A 165 8.59 -11.04 -11.61
CA ASP A 165 9.54 -10.23 -10.85
C ASP A 165 8.94 -8.97 -10.20
N ARG A 166 7.69 -8.62 -10.54
CA ARG A 166 6.93 -7.54 -9.90
C ARG A 166 6.29 -7.94 -8.58
N VAL A 167 6.16 -9.24 -8.32
CA VAL A 167 5.58 -9.77 -7.09
C VAL A 167 6.69 -10.22 -6.16
N GLN A 168 6.69 -9.68 -4.96
CA GLN A 168 7.53 -10.08 -3.83
C GLN A 168 6.69 -10.94 -2.87
N ILE A 169 7.35 -11.83 -2.15
CA ILE A 169 6.71 -12.68 -1.13
C ILE A 169 7.26 -12.31 0.24
N SER A 170 6.39 -12.24 1.24
CA SER A 170 6.75 -11.98 2.64
C SER A 170 6.10 -12.99 3.58
N MET A 171 6.61 -13.10 4.79
CA MET A 171 5.92 -13.76 5.90
C MET A 171 4.96 -12.77 6.55
N ALA A 172 3.70 -13.17 6.75
CA ALA A 172 2.64 -12.30 7.23
C ALA A 172 1.86 -12.91 8.42
N PRO A 173 2.48 -13.07 9.62
CA PRO A 173 1.71 -13.37 10.81
C PRO A 173 0.78 -12.18 11.11
N HIS A 174 -0.53 -12.47 11.26
CA HIS A 174 -1.57 -11.43 11.33
C HIS A 174 -1.33 -10.44 12.48
N ALA A 175 -1.38 -10.92 13.73
CA ALA A 175 -1.20 -10.10 14.93
C ALA A 175 -0.90 -10.98 16.14
N ILE A 176 -0.43 -10.37 17.23
CA ILE A 176 -0.11 -11.09 18.48
C ILE A 176 -1.34 -11.72 19.16
N TYR A 177 -2.54 -11.19 18.92
CA TYR A 177 -3.79 -11.70 19.50
C TYR A 177 -4.45 -12.81 18.66
N THR A 178 -3.93 -13.11 17.47
CA THR A 178 -4.46 -14.15 16.57
C THR A 178 -3.45 -15.24 16.27
N VAL A 179 -2.18 -15.05 16.62
CA VAL A 179 -1.08 -15.98 16.36
C VAL A 179 -0.32 -16.24 17.65
N SER A 180 -0.16 -17.50 18.04
CA SER A 180 0.57 -17.84 19.27
C SER A 180 2.04 -17.44 19.21
N GLY A 181 2.66 -17.14 20.37
CA GLY A 181 4.09 -16.78 20.43
C GLY A 181 5.03 -17.80 19.84
N GLU A 182 4.74 -19.11 19.99
CA GLU A 182 5.48 -20.19 19.35
C GLU A 182 5.42 -20.05 17.82
N LYS A 183 4.21 -19.84 17.28
CA LYS A 183 4.00 -19.68 15.83
C LYS A 183 4.60 -18.40 15.28
N LEU A 184 4.52 -17.28 16.03
CA LEU A 184 5.21 -16.04 15.70
C LEU A 184 6.73 -16.26 15.57
N LYS A 185 7.32 -17.00 16.52
CA LYS A 185 8.74 -17.35 16.46
C LYS A 185 9.08 -18.25 15.27
N GLU A 186 8.25 -19.24 14.96
CA GLU A 186 8.40 -20.06 13.74
C GLU A 186 8.38 -19.20 12.48
N CYS A 187 7.47 -18.21 12.39
CA CYS A 187 7.41 -17.26 11.28
C CYS A 187 8.71 -16.46 11.15
N ALA A 188 9.26 -15.93 12.26
CA ALA A 188 10.53 -15.20 12.27
C ALA A 188 11.70 -16.08 11.81
N ASP A 189 11.77 -17.32 12.29
CA ASP A 189 12.83 -18.27 11.94
C ASP A 189 12.72 -18.68 10.46
N PHE A 190 11.51 -18.93 9.95
CA PHE A 190 11.27 -19.24 8.54
C PHE A 190 11.63 -18.06 7.63
N ALA A 191 11.18 -16.85 7.97
CA ALA A 191 11.51 -15.64 7.20
C ALA A 191 13.04 -15.44 7.11
N ARG A 192 13.74 -15.58 8.24
CA ARG A 192 15.21 -15.48 8.29
C ARG A 192 15.90 -16.54 7.44
N ALA A 193 15.44 -17.79 7.52
CA ALA A 193 16.03 -18.90 6.77
C ALA A 193 15.86 -18.78 5.26
N ASN A 194 14.80 -18.11 4.81
CA ASN A 194 14.45 -17.93 3.39
C ASN A 194 14.71 -16.50 2.86
N GLY A 195 15.24 -15.60 3.68
CA GLY A 195 15.49 -14.21 3.28
C GLY A 195 14.22 -13.42 2.97
N LEU A 196 13.08 -13.79 3.56
CA LEU A 196 11.80 -13.14 3.33
C LEU A 196 11.62 -11.92 4.25
N PRO A 197 11.05 -10.81 3.77
CA PRO A 197 10.55 -9.75 4.62
C PRO A 197 9.38 -10.23 5.48
N ILE A 198 9.07 -9.47 6.53
CA ILE A 198 7.96 -9.75 7.45
C ILE A 198 6.97 -8.58 7.40
N GLN A 199 5.68 -8.87 7.48
CA GLN A 199 4.64 -7.87 7.72
C GLN A 199 3.68 -8.36 8.81
N THR A 200 3.22 -7.45 9.70
CA THR A 200 2.28 -7.78 10.77
C THR A 200 1.56 -6.52 11.26
N HIS A 201 0.38 -6.69 11.88
CA HIS A 201 -0.26 -5.61 12.63
C HIS A 201 0.44 -5.44 13.99
N LEU A 202 0.54 -4.20 14.44
CA LEU A 202 1.22 -3.86 15.69
C LEU A 202 0.47 -2.77 16.45
N SER A 203 0.09 -3.06 17.71
CA SER A 203 -0.40 -2.06 18.65
C SER A 203 -1.50 -1.17 18.06
N GLU A 204 -2.43 -1.76 17.31
CA GLU A 204 -3.51 -1.03 16.66
C GLU A 204 -4.47 -0.44 17.66
N THR A 205 -4.92 -1.26 18.64
CA THR A 205 -5.90 -0.85 19.65
C THR A 205 -5.30 -0.82 21.05
N LYS A 206 -5.93 -0.03 21.92
CA LYS A 206 -5.56 -0.03 23.35
C LYS A 206 -5.75 -1.39 24.00
N LYS A 207 -6.79 -2.12 23.56
CA LYS A 207 -7.06 -3.47 24.06
C LYS A 207 -5.91 -4.43 23.76
N GLU A 208 -5.41 -4.45 22.54
CA GLU A 208 -4.22 -5.26 22.16
C GLU A 208 -3.02 -4.95 23.06
N PHE A 209 -2.76 -3.66 23.27
CA PHE A 209 -1.67 -3.21 24.12
C PHE A 209 -1.83 -3.66 25.57
N ASP A 210 -3.01 -3.43 26.17
CA ASP A 210 -3.28 -3.76 27.57
C ASP A 210 -3.27 -5.28 27.80
N ASP A 211 -3.85 -6.07 26.88
CA ASP A 211 -3.87 -7.53 26.94
C ASP A 211 -2.44 -8.11 26.88
N CYS A 212 -1.60 -7.60 25.98
CA CYS A 212 -0.20 -8.02 25.89
C CYS A 212 0.59 -7.69 27.16
N MET A 213 0.38 -6.49 27.73
CA MET A 213 0.97 -6.12 29.03
C MET A 213 0.52 -7.04 30.16
N ALA A 214 -0.75 -7.43 30.18
CA ALA A 214 -1.29 -8.30 31.22
C ALA A 214 -0.79 -9.76 31.08
N GLU A 215 -0.70 -10.28 29.84
CA GLU A 215 -0.31 -11.65 29.56
C GLU A 215 1.20 -11.88 29.60
N HIS A 216 1.96 -10.97 29.00
CA HIS A 216 3.40 -11.15 28.77
C HIS A 216 4.28 -10.22 29.62
N GLY A 217 3.71 -9.24 30.34
CA GLY A 217 4.44 -8.25 31.14
C GLY A 217 5.30 -7.29 30.31
N MET A 218 5.02 -7.15 29.01
CA MET A 218 5.73 -6.29 28.08
C MET A 218 4.80 -5.75 26.98
N THR A 219 5.24 -4.67 26.32
CA THR A 219 4.50 -4.09 25.20
C THR A 219 4.48 -5.01 23.99
N PRO A 220 3.51 -4.89 23.05
CA PRO A 220 3.49 -5.64 21.81
C PRO A 220 4.79 -5.53 21.02
N THR A 221 5.39 -4.33 20.95
CA THR A 221 6.68 -4.10 20.31
C THR A 221 7.80 -4.91 20.94
N ALA A 222 7.94 -4.82 22.27
CA ALA A 222 8.96 -5.56 23.01
C ALA A 222 8.75 -7.09 22.89
N TYR A 223 7.50 -7.53 22.79
CA TYR A 223 7.16 -8.93 22.60
C TYR A 223 7.57 -9.43 21.20
N LEU A 224 7.24 -8.70 20.13
CA LEU A 224 7.67 -9.04 18.77
C LEU A 224 9.21 -8.99 18.62
N ASP A 225 9.86 -8.01 19.26
CA ASP A 225 11.34 -7.93 19.27
C ASP A 225 11.96 -9.16 19.93
N LYS A 226 11.46 -9.56 21.11
CA LYS A 226 11.89 -10.76 21.83
C LYS A 226 11.73 -12.04 21.00
N LEU A 227 10.70 -12.12 20.19
CA LEU A 227 10.43 -13.27 19.29
C LEU A 227 11.25 -13.22 18.00
N GLY A 228 11.96 -12.11 17.72
CA GLY A 228 12.84 -11.95 16.55
C GLY A 228 12.13 -11.56 15.28
N LEU A 229 10.92 -10.96 15.36
CA LEU A 229 10.18 -10.48 14.19
C LEU A 229 10.63 -9.10 13.72
N LEU A 230 11.26 -8.29 14.59
CA LEU A 230 11.66 -6.93 14.22
C LEU A 230 13.02 -6.93 13.52
N THR A 231 13.03 -6.55 12.26
CA THR A 231 14.23 -6.41 11.42
C THR A 231 14.09 -5.21 10.49
N GLU A 232 15.14 -4.82 9.79
CA GLU A 232 15.10 -3.75 8.78
C GLU A 232 14.13 -4.02 7.61
N ASN A 233 13.76 -5.30 7.39
CA ASN A 233 12.84 -5.76 6.36
C ASN A 233 11.44 -6.08 6.94
N THR A 234 11.12 -5.59 8.13
CA THR A 234 9.80 -5.79 8.74
C THR A 234 8.94 -4.54 8.60
N THR A 235 7.72 -4.68 8.09
CA THR A 235 6.69 -3.65 8.06
C THR A 235 5.63 -3.91 9.13
N LEU A 236 5.26 -2.86 9.86
CA LEU A 236 4.41 -2.90 11.05
C LEU A 236 3.22 -1.97 10.85
N ALA A 237 2.04 -2.54 10.58
CA ALA A 237 0.83 -1.77 10.30
C ALA A 237 0.25 -1.18 11.60
N HIS A 238 -0.32 0.01 11.49
CA HIS A 238 -0.99 0.82 12.51
C HIS A 238 -0.05 1.49 13.52
N ALA A 239 0.57 0.76 14.45
CA ALA A 239 1.51 1.26 15.47
C ALA A 239 0.95 2.48 16.25
N VAL A 240 -0.33 2.42 16.67
CA VAL A 240 -1.05 3.54 17.31
C VAL A 240 -0.65 3.67 18.79
N TRP A 241 -0.69 2.54 19.51
CA TRP A 241 -0.43 2.49 20.95
C TRP A 241 1.02 2.12 21.23
N MET A 242 1.91 3.11 21.12
CA MET A 242 3.35 2.96 21.28
C MET A 242 3.88 3.80 22.44
N THR A 243 4.81 3.28 23.21
CA THR A 243 5.62 4.05 24.17
C THR A 243 6.83 4.69 23.49
N ASP A 244 7.56 5.57 24.16
CA ASP A 244 8.81 6.13 23.64
C ASP A 244 9.90 5.05 23.54
N ASP A 245 9.92 4.07 24.45
CA ASP A 245 10.81 2.93 24.37
C ASP A 245 10.49 2.01 23.17
N ASP A 246 9.22 1.81 22.85
CA ASP A 246 8.81 1.06 21.66
C ASP A 246 9.31 1.73 20.38
N LEU A 247 9.14 3.05 20.26
CA LEU A 247 9.62 3.81 19.11
C LEU A 247 11.15 3.71 18.96
N LYS A 248 11.87 3.69 20.09
CA LYS A 248 13.31 3.49 20.09
C LYS A 248 13.69 2.08 19.62
N ILE A 249 13.00 1.04 20.10
CA ILE A 249 13.22 -0.34 19.62
C ILE A 249 13.03 -0.43 18.11
N ILE A 250 11.93 0.14 17.58
CA ILE A 250 11.64 0.16 16.14
C ILE A 250 12.73 0.85 15.35
N ALA A 251 13.18 2.04 15.81
CA ALA A 251 14.25 2.79 15.16
C ALA A 251 15.60 2.01 15.18
N ASP A 252 15.96 1.42 16.32
CA ASP A 252 17.18 0.63 16.48
C ASP A 252 17.19 -0.64 15.60
N ARG A 253 16.02 -1.26 15.36
CA ARG A 253 15.85 -2.42 14.45
C ARG A 253 15.74 -2.02 12.98
N GLY A 254 15.49 -0.74 12.69
CA GLY A 254 15.27 -0.24 11.34
C GLY A 254 13.94 -0.71 10.70
N SER A 255 13.01 -1.23 11.50
CA SER A 255 11.69 -1.66 11.02
C SER A 255 10.87 -0.48 10.50
N VAL A 256 9.92 -0.74 9.61
CA VAL A 256 9.12 0.29 8.94
C VAL A 256 7.73 0.35 9.57
N LEU A 257 7.34 1.50 10.08
CA LEU A 257 5.98 1.77 10.53
C LEU A 257 5.09 2.13 9.32
N VAL A 258 3.93 1.48 9.22
CA VAL A 258 2.92 1.79 8.20
C VAL A 258 1.74 2.48 8.88
N HIS A 259 1.59 3.78 8.64
CA HIS A 259 0.49 4.56 9.18
C HIS A 259 -0.75 4.41 8.28
N ASN A 260 -1.88 3.95 8.86
CA ASN A 260 -3.16 3.76 8.19
C ASN A 260 -4.20 4.73 8.78
N PRO A 261 -4.10 6.05 8.48
CA PRO A 261 -4.82 7.07 9.23
C PRO A 261 -6.34 6.97 9.11
N VAL A 262 -6.89 6.66 7.94
CA VAL A 262 -8.34 6.58 7.73
C VAL A 262 -8.91 5.38 8.46
N SER A 263 -8.32 4.19 8.31
CA SER A 263 -8.74 2.98 9.03
C SER A 263 -8.68 3.17 10.55
N ASN A 264 -7.57 3.71 11.08
CA ASN A 264 -7.43 4.00 12.50
C ASN A 264 -8.52 4.95 13.04
N CYS A 265 -8.93 5.93 12.25
CA CYS A 265 -10.03 6.83 12.61
C CYS A 265 -11.38 6.12 12.58
N ARG A 266 -11.65 5.33 11.54
CA ARG A 266 -12.94 4.64 11.37
C ARG A 266 -13.21 3.58 12.43
N LEU A 267 -12.17 2.82 12.79
CA LEU A 267 -12.26 1.81 13.84
C LEU A 267 -12.09 2.39 15.26
N GLY A 268 -11.87 3.72 15.39
CA GLY A 268 -11.64 4.35 16.68
C GLY A 268 -10.37 3.85 17.39
N SER A 269 -9.40 3.33 16.64
CA SER A 269 -8.18 2.72 17.18
C SER A 269 -7.31 3.71 17.94
N GLY A 270 -7.33 4.99 17.57
CA GLY A 270 -6.57 6.07 18.20
C GLY A 270 -5.77 6.91 17.19
N THR A 271 -4.83 7.71 17.68
CA THR A 271 -4.04 8.62 16.86
C THR A 271 -2.56 8.26 16.88
N PHE A 272 -2.00 8.00 15.71
CA PHE A 272 -0.59 7.69 15.52
C PHE A 272 0.33 8.81 16.03
N ARG A 273 1.43 8.44 16.68
CA ARG A 273 2.39 9.36 17.32
C ARG A 273 3.48 9.82 16.34
N PHE A 274 3.08 10.45 15.23
CA PHE A 274 4.00 10.80 14.14
C PHE A 274 5.21 11.62 14.60
N ALA A 275 5.00 12.70 15.37
CA ALA A 275 6.08 13.60 15.78
C ALA A 275 7.14 12.89 16.64
N GLU A 276 6.68 12.01 17.54
CA GLU A 276 7.56 11.23 18.41
C GLU A 276 8.28 10.14 17.62
N ALA A 277 7.59 9.45 16.70
CA ALA A 277 8.17 8.42 15.86
C ALA A 277 9.23 9.00 14.90
N GLU A 278 8.96 10.14 14.27
CA GLU A 278 9.92 10.85 13.41
C GLU A 278 11.14 11.31 14.22
N LYS A 279 10.93 11.87 15.42
CA LYS A 279 12.00 12.27 16.34
C LYS A 279 12.86 11.09 16.80
N ALA A 280 12.27 9.92 17.01
CA ALA A 280 13.00 8.69 17.34
C ALA A 280 13.80 8.13 16.17
N GLY A 281 13.60 8.62 14.94
CA GLY A 281 14.27 8.14 13.74
C GLY A 281 13.60 6.93 13.09
N CYS A 282 12.33 6.65 13.39
CA CYS A 282 11.59 5.59 12.77
C CYS A 282 11.40 5.83 11.26
N ARG A 283 11.49 4.77 10.48
CA ARG A 283 11.09 4.77 9.07
C ARG A 283 9.56 4.69 9.00
N ILE A 284 8.92 5.67 8.39
CA ILE A 284 7.45 5.76 8.37
C ILE A 284 6.97 5.89 6.93
N ILE A 285 5.98 5.06 6.56
CA ILE A 285 5.27 5.10 5.29
C ILE A 285 3.76 5.11 5.52
N ILE A 286 2.97 5.25 4.46
CA ILE A 286 1.51 5.28 4.52
C ILE A 286 0.95 4.00 3.88
N GLY A 287 -0.14 3.47 4.44
CA GLY A 287 -0.97 2.43 3.89
C GLY A 287 -2.44 2.77 4.01
N THR A 288 -3.30 2.11 3.23
CA THR A 288 -4.74 2.34 3.24
C THR A 288 -5.50 1.40 4.16
N ASP A 289 -4.89 0.24 4.48
CA ASP A 289 -5.64 -0.90 5.01
C ASP A 289 -6.67 -1.45 4.01
N GLY A 290 -7.61 -2.30 4.44
CA GLY A 290 -8.63 -2.88 3.58
C GLY A 290 -9.84 -1.97 3.34
N ASN A 291 -10.55 -2.19 2.23
CA ASN A 291 -11.79 -1.44 1.91
C ASN A 291 -12.94 -1.67 2.92
N SER A 292 -12.85 -2.67 3.76
CA SER A 292 -13.87 -2.90 4.81
C SER A 292 -13.66 -2.00 6.03
N SER A 293 -12.43 -1.54 6.29
CA SER A 293 -12.10 -0.62 7.39
C SER A 293 -11.84 0.82 6.94
N ASN A 294 -11.59 1.04 5.63
CA ASN A 294 -11.31 2.35 5.04
C ASN A 294 -12.38 2.83 4.06
N ASN A 295 -13.01 1.92 3.33
CA ASN A 295 -13.95 2.13 2.23
C ASN A 295 -13.33 2.62 0.91
N ASN A 296 -12.07 3.04 0.85
CA ASN A 296 -11.33 3.31 -0.39
C ASN A 296 -9.84 3.01 -0.26
N LEU A 297 -9.12 3.01 -1.40
CA LEU A 297 -7.67 2.77 -1.46
C LEU A 297 -6.92 4.00 -2.01
N SER A 298 -7.41 5.20 -1.67
CA SER A 298 -6.88 6.46 -2.18
C SER A 298 -5.75 7.00 -1.30
N MET A 299 -4.52 6.94 -1.78
CA MET A 299 -3.37 7.54 -1.09
C MET A 299 -3.49 9.07 -0.95
N PHE A 300 -4.29 9.75 -1.77
CA PHE A 300 -4.59 11.19 -1.59
C PHE A 300 -5.31 11.45 -0.28
N GLU A 301 -6.29 10.62 0.05
CA GLU A 301 -7.05 10.75 1.30
C GLU A 301 -6.15 10.44 2.51
N GLU A 302 -5.40 9.36 2.44
CA GLU A 302 -4.47 8.96 3.49
C GLU A 302 -3.45 10.06 3.82
N MET A 303 -2.80 10.64 2.80
CA MET A 303 -1.85 11.73 3.00
C MET A 303 -2.49 12.94 3.68
N LYS A 304 -3.70 13.33 3.25
CA LYS A 304 -4.43 14.46 3.82
C LYS A 304 -4.81 14.20 5.27
N VAL A 305 -5.40 13.05 5.57
CA VAL A 305 -5.83 12.68 6.92
C VAL A 305 -4.61 12.56 7.85
N ALA A 306 -3.53 11.91 7.42
CA ALA A 306 -2.29 11.80 8.18
C ALA A 306 -1.75 13.17 8.61
N THR A 307 -1.65 14.10 7.66
CA THR A 307 -1.13 15.45 7.96
C THR A 307 -2.01 16.22 8.92
N LEU A 308 -3.33 16.16 8.73
CA LEU A 308 -4.29 16.87 9.59
C LEU A 308 -4.30 16.32 11.01
N LEU A 309 -4.27 14.99 11.17
CA LEU A 309 -4.21 14.35 12.48
C LEU A 309 -2.91 14.68 13.22
N ALA A 310 -1.76 14.62 12.56
CA ALA A 310 -0.47 14.96 13.16
C ALA A 310 -0.43 16.40 13.67
N LYS A 311 -0.91 17.35 12.86
CA LYS A 311 -1.01 18.78 13.24
C LYS A 311 -2.01 19.01 14.37
N ASN A 312 -3.20 18.41 14.28
CA ASN A 312 -4.24 18.57 15.31
C ASN A 312 -3.77 18.00 16.66
N ARG A 313 -3.12 16.82 16.66
CA ARG A 313 -2.62 16.15 17.86
C ARG A 313 -1.55 16.99 18.59
N THR A 314 -0.65 17.64 17.83
CA THR A 314 0.47 18.39 18.39
C THR A 314 0.16 19.88 18.61
N GLY A 315 -0.88 20.43 17.97
CA GLY A 315 -1.14 21.87 17.93
C GLY A 315 -0.10 22.65 17.10
N ASP A 316 0.80 21.95 16.39
CA ASP A 316 1.84 22.59 15.57
C ASP A 316 1.56 22.39 14.07
N PRO A 317 1.29 23.46 13.30
CA PRO A 317 1.01 23.37 11.87
C PRO A 317 2.24 22.96 11.04
N LYS A 318 3.43 22.93 11.61
CA LYS A 318 4.68 22.56 10.92
C LYS A 318 4.96 21.06 10.98
N VAL A 319 4.32 20.32 11.86
CA VAL A 319 4.46 18.86 11.96
C VAL A 319 3.90 18.22 10.70
N MET A 320 4.60 17.23 10.15
CA MET A 320 4.26 16.52 8.91
C MET A 320 3.88 17.49 7.78
N PRO A 321 4.83 18.24 7.22
CA PRO A 321 4.56 19.10 6.04
C PRO A 321 4.13 18.22 4.84
N ALA A 322 3.46 18.82 3.86
CA ALA A 322 2.94 18.12 2.68
C ALA A 322 4.02 17.26 1.99
N VAL A 323 5.25 17.76 1.87
CA VAL A 323 6.35 17.02 1.24
C VAL A 323 6.65 15.72 1.99
N THR A 324 6.59 15.70 3.31
CA THR A 324 6.81 14.49 4.11
C THR A 324 5.73 13.44 3.84
N ALA A 325 4.45 13.81 3.83
CA ALA A 325 3.36 12.89 3.52
C ALA A 325 3.46 12.35 2.08
N TRP A 326 3.83 13.21 1.14
CA TRP A 326 4.09 12.82 -0.25
C TRP A 326 5.22 11.78 -0.35
N GLU A 327 6.36 12.03 0.30
CA GLU A 327 7.48 11.09 0.34
C GLU A 327 7.07 9.75 1.00
N MET A 328 6.28 9.78 2.10
CA MET A 328 5.80 8.59 2.78
C MET A 328 4.89 7.73 1.89
N ALA A 329 4.17 8.33 0.94
CA ALA A 329 3.31 7.63 -0.02
C ALA A 329 4.04 7.23 -1.31
N THR A 330 5.22 7.78 -1.59
CA THR A 330 5.97 7.59 -2.84
C THR A 330 7.38 7.04 -2.59
N THR A 331 8.39 7.89 -2.51
CA THR A 331 9.80 7.50 -2.51
C THR A 331 10.24 6.74 -1.25
N ARG A 332 9.73 7.12 -0.06
CA ARG A 332 10.03 6.38 1.17
C ARG A 332 9.36 5.00 1.16
N ALA A 333 8.11 4.92 0.67
CA ALA A 333 7.42 3.64 0.54
C ALA A 333 8.10 2.72 -0.47
N ALA A 334 8.47 3.22 -1.66
CA ALA A 334 9.23 2.44 -2.62
C ALA A 334 10.55 1.92 -2.05
N ALA A 335 11.31 2.76 -1.35
CA ALA A 335 12.57 2.38 -0.72
C ALA A 335 12.39 1.31 0.38
N ALA A 336 11.27 1.35 1.12
CA ALA A 336 10.96 0.34 2.13
C ALA A 336 10.80 -1.07 1.54
N PHE A 337 10.38 -1.16 0.28
CA PHE A 337 10.21 -2.43 -0.45
C PHE A 337 11.33 -2.67 -1.48
N GLY A 338 12.44 -1.94 -1.41
CA GLY A 338 13.60 -2.13 -2.29
C GLY A 338 13.34 -1.77 -3.75
N ILE A 339 12.32 -0.94 -4.04
CA ILE A 339 11.97 -0.52 -5.40
C ILE A 339 12.76 0.75 -5.75
N ASP A 340 13.58 0.66 -6.80
CA ASP A 340 14.43 1.77 -7.28
C ASP A 340 13.63 2.78 -8.11
N CYS A 341 12.67 3.45 -7.47
CA CYS A 341 11.80 4.43 -8.11
C CYS A 341 12.40 5.85 -8.17
N GLY A 342 11.80 6.69 -9.00
CA GLY A 342 12.12 8.11 -9.13
C GLY A 342 12.11 8.56 -10.59
N ILE A 343 11.87 9.85 -10.81
CA ILE A 343 11.89 10.43 -12.16
C ILE A 343 13.32 10.87 -12.50
N ALA A 344 14.15 9.91 -12.86
CA ALA A 344 15.54 10.13 -13.23
C ALA A 344 16.04 9.03 -14.20
N GLU A 345 17.05 9.34 -15.02
CA GLU A 345 17.66 8.38 -15.92
C GLU A 345 18.19 7.14 -15.18
N GLY A 346 17.95 5.97 -15.72
CA GLY A 346 18.33 4.69 -15.15
C GLY A 346 17.36 4.13 -14.12
N LYS A 347 16.45 4.92 -13.56
CA LYS A 347 15.43 4.47 -12.60
C LYS A 347 14.34 3.65 -13.28
N ILE A 348 13.66 2.81 -12.49
CA ILE A 348 12.48 2.08 -12.97
C ILE A 348 11.41 3.07 -13.44
N ALA A 349 10.85 2.80 -14.61
CA ALA A 349 9.81 3.64 -15.22
C ALA A 349 8.44 3.32 -14.61
N ASP A 350 8.28 3.68 -13.33
CA ASP A 350 7.02 3.79 -12.62
C ASP A 350 6.70 5.27 -12.48
N CYS A 351 5.58 5.73 -13.08
CA CYS A 351 5.17 7.13 -12.98
C CYS A 351 3.66 7.31 -13.20
N MET A 352 3.17 8.47 -12.80
CA MET A 352 1.82 8.94 -13.13
C MET A 352 1.87 10.32 -13.77
N LEU A 353 0.94 10.60 -14.69
CA LEU A 353 0.72 11.88 -15.29
C LEU A 353 -0.43 12.59 -14.58
N VAL A 354 -0.15 13.70 -13.93
CA VAL A 354 -1.13 14.51 -13.21
C VAL A 354 -1.49 15.74 -14.04
N ASP A 355 -2.78 15.94 -14.27
CA ASP A 355 -3.32 17.10 -15.01
C ASP A 355 -3.23 18.37 -14.17
N LEU A 356 -2.34 19.28 -14.55
CA LEU A 356 -2.14 20.56 -13.86
C LEU A 356 -3.25 21.58 -14.15
N ASP A 357 -4.07 21.37 -15.20
CA ASP A 357 -5.24 22.20 -15.53
C ASP A 357 -6.51 21.72 -14.81
N HIS A 358 -6.41 20.61 -14.06
CA HIS A 358 -7.52 20.15 -13.24
C HIS A 358 -7.86 21.20 -12.16
N HIS A 359 -9.17 21.44 -11.94
CA HIS A 359 -9.62 22.50 -11.02
C HIS A 359 -9.04 22.39 -9.60
N ALA A 360 -8.83 21.17 -9.09
CA ALA A 360 -8.24 20.94 -7.77
C ALA A 360 -6.73 21.23 -7.71
N MET A 361 -6.07 21.42 -8.87
CA MET A 361 -4.66 21.78 -8.98
C MET A 361 -4.43 23.27 -9.18
N LEU A 362 -5.50 24.07 -9.29
CA LEU A 362 -5.42 25.50 -9.58
C LEU A 362 -5.83 26.37 -8.37
N PRO A 363 -5.11 27.48 -8.09
CA PRO A 363 -3.82 27.85 -8.69
C PRO A 363 -2.68 26.97 -8.16
N ASN A 364 -1.67 26.70 -9.00
CA ASN A 364 -0.56 25.82 -8.63
C ASN A 364 0.65 26.62 -8.13
N TYR A 365 0.60 27.13 -6.91
CA TYR A 365 1.74 27.79 -6.27
C TYR A 365 2.76 26.79 -5.70
N HIS A 366 2.28 25.64 -5.26
CA HIS A 366 3.09 24.57 -4.68
C HIS A 366 2.47 23.20 -5.05
N LEU A 367 3.05 22.54 -6.03
CA LEU A 367 2.56 21.28 -6.60
C LEU A 367 2.25 20.23 -5.51
N VAL A 368 3.21 19.94 -4.64
CA VAL A 368 3.05 18.92 -3.60
C VAL A 368 1.98 19.32 -2.57
N SER A 369 1.83 20.61 -2.26
CA SER A 369 0.76 21.07 -1.38
C SER A 369 -0.62 20.80 -1.97
N ASN A 370 -0.80 21.10 -3.27
CA ASN A 370 -2.05 20.79 -3.95
C ASN A 370 -2.33 19.28 -4.00
N LEU A 371 -1.31 18.48 -4.29
CA LEU A 371 -1.44 17.01 -4.30
C LEU A 371 -1.90 16.44 -2.96
N VAL A 372 -1.42 17.01 -1.84
CA VAL A 372 -1.76 16.48 -0.50
C VAL A 372 -3.08 17.04 0.04
N TYR A 373 -3.39 18.30 -0.22
CA TYR A 373 -4.51 18.96 0.46
C TYR A 373 -5.75 19.18 -0.39
N SER A 374 -5.62 19.25 -1.72
CA SER A 374 -6.76 19.59 -2.59
C SER A 374 -7.02 18.58 -3.71
N ALA A 375 -6.01 17.90 -4.21
CA ALA A 375 -6.17 16.94 -5.29
C ALA A 375 -6.96 15.69 -4.87
N ASP A 376 -7.56 15.05 -5.83
CA ASP A 376 -8.23 13.76 -5.74
C ASP A 376 -7.83 12.88 -6.95
N PRO A 377 -8.18 11.59 -6.96
CA PRO A 377 -7.81 10.68 -8.04
C PRO A 377 -8.20 11.13 -9.46
N SER A 378 -9.18 12.02 -9.62
CA SER A 378 -9.63 12.48 -10.94
C SER A 378 -8.61 13.34 -11.69
N CYS A 379 -7.60 13.90 -10.98
CA CYS A 379 -6.51 14.63 -11.59
C CYS A 379 -5.46 13.76 -12.29
N ILE A 380 -5.50 12.41 -12.10
CA ILE A 380 -4.54 11.49 -12.72
C ILE A 380 -5.06 11.06 -14.08
N ASP A 381 -4.32 11.33 -15.12
CA ASP A 381 -4.67 10.95 -16.50
C ASP A 381 -4.13 9.57 -16.89
N THR A 382 -2.84 9.36 -16.67
CA THR A 382 -2.09 8.18 -17.13
C THR A 382 -1.26 7.59 -16.00
N VAL A 383 -1.19 6.26 -15.94
CA VAL A 383 -0.34 5.53 -14.98
C VAL A 383 0.52 4.53 -15.74
N ILE A 384 1.81 4.56 -15.46
CA ILE A 384 2.82 3.67 -16.03
C ILE A 384 3.48 2.90 -14.89
N CYS A 385 3.53 1.57 -15.03
CA CYS A 385 4.24 0.68 -14.10
C CYS A 385 5.19 -0.23 -14.88
N ASN A 386 6.43 -0.32 -14.43
CA ASN A 386 7.47 -1.15 -15.07
C ASN A 386 7.59 -0.89 -16.58
N GLY A 387 7.45 0.38 -17.00
CA GLY A 387 7.48 0.80 -18.40
C GLY A 387 6.28 0.38 -19.25
N LYS A 388 5.17 -0.01 -18.63
CA LYS A 388 3.90 -0.34 -19.30
C LYS A 388 2.81 0.62 -18.89
N ILE A 389 2.04 1.09 -19.85
CA ILE A 389 0.86 1.93 -19.60
C ILE A 389 -0.24 1.03 -19.01
N LEU A 390 -0.66 1.30 -17.77
CA LEU A 390 -1.76 0.60 -17.10
C LEU A 390 -3.08 1.35 -17.24
N MET A 391 -3.02 2.67 -17.25
CA MET A 391 -4.16 3.57 -17.47
C MET A 391 -3.74 4.68 -18.43
N ARG A 392 -4.61 5.05 -19.35
CA ARG A 392 -4.44 6.21 -20.24
C ARG A 392 -5.76 6.94 -20.45
N ASN A 393 -5.75 8.27 -20.40
CA ASN A 393 -6.97 9.11 -20.47
C ASN A 393 -8.02 8.62 -19.45
N ARG A 394 -7.57 8.26 -18.24
CA ARG A 394 -8.38 7.71 -17.15
C ARG A 394 -9.09 6.38 -17.46
N TYR A 395 -8.71 5.68 -18.51
CA TYR A 395 -9.27 4.38 -18.88
C TYR A 395 -8.27 3.25 -18.61
N VAL A 396 -8.70 2.23 -17.87
CA VAL A 396 -7.96 0.99 -17.62
C VAL A 396 -8.55 -0.11 -18.52
N PRO A 397 -7.76 -0.77 -19.37
CA PRO A 397 -8.28 -1.81 -20.25
C PRO A 397 -9.04 -2.91 -19.50
N GLY A 398 -10.29 -3.17 -19.89
CA GLY A 398 -11.14 -4.20 -19.28
C GLY A 398 -11.86 -3.78 -18.01
N GLU A 399 -11.85 -2.50 -17.63
CA GLU A 399 -12.46 -2.02 -16.37
C GLU A 399 -13.94 -2.34 -16.24
N GLU A 400 -14.70 -2.33 -17.33
CA GLU A 400 -16.14 -2.66 -17.32
C GLU A 400 -16.39 -4.12 -16.92
N ALA A 401 -15.56 -5.04 -17.43
CA ALA A 401 -15.65 -6.46 -17.08
C ALA A 401 -15.28 -6.70 -15.61
N ILE A 402 -14.22 -6.06 -15.12
CA ILE A 402 -13.80 -6.14 -13.70
C ILE A 402 -14.94 -5.68 -12.79
N ILE A 403 -15.58 -4.55 -13.11
CA ILE A 403 -16.70 -4.00 -12.33
C ILE A 403 -17.91 -4.95 -12.37
N ALA A 404 -18.24 -5.55 -13.52
CA ALA A 404 -19.34 -6.48 -13.64
C ALA A 404 -19.09 -7.75 -12.81
N GLU A 405 -17.92 -8.37 -12.97
CA GLU A 405 -17.53 -9.56 -12.21
C GLU A 405 -17.55 -9.31 -10.70
N ALA A 406 -17.05 -8.15 -10.24
CA ALA A 406 -17.04 -7.80 -8.82
C ALA A 406 -18.46 -7.62 -8.26
N LYS A 407 -19.38 -7.02 -9.00
CA LYS A 407 -20.80 -6.90 -8.60
C LYS A 407 -21.46 -8.26 -8.45
N ASP A 408 -21.24 -9.16 -9.41
CA ASP A 408 -21.83 -10.51 -9.40
C ASP A 408 -21.26 -11.33 -8.24
N THR A 409 -19.93 -11.25 -8.02
CA THR A 409 -19.25 -11.94 -6.92
C THR A 409 -19.74 -11.46 -5.54
N ALA A 410 -19.85 -10.15 -5.35
CA ALA A 410 -20.36 -9.59 -4.08
C ALA A 410 -21.82 -10.02 -3.82
N ALA A 411 -22.67 -10.00 -4.87
CA ALA A 411 -24.06 -10.43 -4.77
C ALA A 411 -24.20 -11.94 -4.48
N ASP A 412 -23.31 -12.78 -5.00
CA ASP A 412 -23.27 -14.21 -4.74
C ASP A 412 -22.75 -14.51 -3.32
N LEU A 413 -21.69 -13.85 -2.90
CA LEU A 413 -21.09 -14.03 -1.58
C LEU A 413 -22.10 -13.76 -0.44
N LEU A 414 -22.98 -12.77 -0.60
CA LEU A 414 -24.04 -12.47 0.36
C LEU A 414 -25.10 -13.57 0.46
N LYS A 415 -25.24 -14.46 -0.55
CA LYS A 415 -26.23 -15.55 -0.57
C LYS A 415 -25.68 -16.87 0.02
N ARG A 416 -24.38 -17.00 0.08
CA ARG A 416 -23.69 -18.14 0.71
C ARG A 416 -23.77 -18.03 2.23
#